data_441dbac4ea5d13566348e3d78f4f02bd
#
_entry.id   441dbac4ea5d13566348e3d78f4f02bd
#
_cell.length_a   1.000
_cell.length_b   1.000
_cell.length_c   1.000
_cell.angle_alpha   90.00
_cell.angle_beta   90.00
_cell.angle_gamma   90.00
#
_symmetry.space_group_name_H-M   'P 1'
#
loop_
_entity.id
_entity.type
_entity.pdbx_description
1 polymer ?
#
loop_
_entity_poly.entity_id
_entity_poly.type
_entity_poly.pdbx_seq_one_letter_code
_entity_poly.pdbx_strand_id
1 'polypeptide(L)'
;MELNIEIKQQLAEIKALTLLAAKEMLTMDDAVLYTGLGKSYLYVLTCKNKIPYYKPNGKNIYFKKSELNDWLQRNRVNSIDEAESAAALYVAKEGGEL
;
A
#
# COMPACT_ATOMS: atom_id res chain seq x y z
N MET A 1 30.65 4.15 -19.87
CA MET A 1 30.07 2.83 -19.56
C MET A 1 29.14 2.84 -18.36
N GLU A 2 29.54 3.51 -17.25
CA GLU A 2 28.66 3.62 -16.09
C GLU A 2 27.38 4.36 -16.39
N LEU A 3 27.44 5.39 -17.21
CA LEU A 3 26.27 6.12 -17.65
C LEU A 3 25.26 5.24 -18.38
N ASN A 4 25.74 4.32 -19.22
CA ASN A 4 24.87 3.41 -19.96
C ASN A 4 24.16 2.43 -19.03
N ILE A 5 24.83 1.98 -17.98
CA ILE A 5 24.25 1.08 -16.98
C ILE A 5 23.17 1.81 -16.20
N GLU A 6 23.41 3.05 -15.77
CA GLU A 6 22.42 3.85 -15.07
C GLU A 6 21.19 4.11 -15.91
N ILE A 7 21.37 4.44 -17.18
CA ILE A 7 20.25 4.67 -18.10
C ILE A 7 19.42 3.40 -18.26
N LYS A 8 20.07 2.25 -18.42
CA LYS A 8 19.38 0.97 -18.55
C LYS A 8 18.59 0.63 -17.29
N GLN A 9 19.16 0.88 -16.12
CA GLN A 9 18.49 0.64 -14.85
C GLN A 9 17.27 1.55 -14.70
N GLN A 10 17.40 2.83 -15.03
CA GLN A 10 16.29 3.76 -14.99
C GLN A 10 15.17 3.37 -15.94
N LEU A 11 15.52 2.92 -17.15
CA LEU A 11 14.51 2.46 -18.10
C LEU A 11 13.78 1.22 -17.60
N ALA A 12 14.49 0.30 -16.96
CA ALA A 12 13.87 -0.88 -16.38
C ALA A 12 12.90 -0.51 -15.24
N GLU A 13 13.27 0.44 -14.40
CA GLU A 13 12.39 0.93 -13.35
C GLU A 13 11.16 1.61 -13.91
N ILE A 14 11.31 2.44 -14.93
CA ILE A 14 10.18 3.11 -15.58
C ILE A 14 9.23 2.08 -16.18
N LYS A 15 9.74 1.05 -16.84
CA LYS A 15 8.91 -0.02 -17.39
C LYS A 15 8.15 -0.76 -16.31
N ALA A 16 8.82 -1.11 -15.21
CA ALA A 16 8.20 -1.82 -14.10
C ALA A 16 7.09 -0.99 -13.48
N LEU A 17 7.33 0.30 -13.23
CA LEU A 17 6.34 1.20 -12.68
C LEU A 17 5.17 1.43 -13.63
N THR A 18 5.44 1.51 -14.92
CA THR A 18 4.39 1.68 -15.94
C THR A 18 3.47 0.46 -15.97
N LEU A 19 4.05 -0.75 -15.93
CA LEU A 19 3.28 -1.99 -15.89
C LEU A 19 2.44 -2.06 -14.62
N LEU A 20 3.03 -1.69 -13.49
CA LEU A 20 2.33 -1.69 -12.20
C LEU A 20 1.15 -0.71 -12.23
N ALA A 21 1.35 0.47 -12.81
CA ALA A 21 0.29 1.47 -12.91
C ALA A 21 -0.86 1.00 -13.80
N ALA A 22 -0.58 0.18 -14.81
CA ALA A 22 -1.58 -0.32 -15.74
C ALA A 22 -2.38 -1.50 -15.19
N LYS A 23 -1.86 -2.21 -14.18
CA LYS A 23 -2.53 -3.38 -13.62
C LYS A 23 -3.57 -2.99 -12.58
N GLU A 24 -4.72 -3.65 -12.60
CA GLU A 24 -5.69 -3.58 -11.50
C GLU A 24 -5.50 -4.73 -10.53
N MET A 25 -5.17 -5.91 -11.02
CA MET A 25 -4.86 -7.07 -10.17
C MET A 25 -3.36 -7.22 -10.04
N LEU A 26 -2.89 -7.24 -8.81
CA LEU A 26 -1.47 -7.29 -8.47
C LEU A 26 -1.08 -8.65 -7.92
N THR A 27 0.08 -9.16 -8.32
CA THR A 27 0.67 -10.34 -7.69
C THR A 27 1.27 -9.96 -6.34
N MET A 28 1.75 -10.95 -5.59
CA MET A 28 2.44 -10.68 -4.32
C MET A 28 3.66 -9.77 -4.54
N ASP A 29 4.45 -10.05 -5.57
CA ASP A 29 5.62 -9.21 -5.88
C ASP A 29 5.22 -7.81 -6.30
N ASP A 30 4.15 -7.67 -7.08
CA ASP A 30 3.60 -6.37 -7.45
C ASP A 30 3.16 -5.60 -6.21
N ALA A 31 2.51 -6.28 -5.27
CA ALA A 31 2.04 -5.66 -4.03
C ALA A 31 3.21 -5.17 -3.16
N VAL A 32 4.30 -5.94 -3.09
CA VAL A 32 5.52 -5.51 -2.40
C VAL A 32 6.04 -4.22 -3.00
N LEU A 33 6.13 -4.17 -4.31
CA LEU A 33 6.61 -2.98 -5.01
C LEU A 33 5.66 -1.79 -4.84
N TYR A 34 4.36 -2.05 -4.91
CA TYR A 34 3.35 -1.00 -4.84
C TYR A 34 3.21 -0.41 -3.43
N THR A 35 3.20 -1.25 -2.41
CA THR A 35 2.99 -0.81 -1.03
C THR A 35 4.28 -0.44 -0.31
N GLY A 36 5.41 -0.99 -0.74
CA GLY A 36 6.67 -0.84 -0.03
C GLY A 36 6.78 -1.72 1.21
N LEU A 37 5.81 -2.60 1.44
CA LEU A 37 5.82 -3.51 2.59
C LEU A 37 6.59 -4.78 2.26
N GLY A 38 7.16 -5.42 3.27
CA GLY A 38 7.91 -6.66 3.10
C GLY A 38 7.00 -7.81 2.68
N LYS A 39 7.54 -8.73 1.88
CA LYS A 39 6.81 -9.89 1.39
C LYS A 39 6.32 -10.78 2.53
N SER A 40 7.18 -11.02 3.53
CA SER A 40 6.81 -11.82 4.69
C SER A 40 5.65 -11.20 5.46
N TYR A 41 5.66 -9.90 5.61
CA TYR A 41 4.61 -9.17 6.29
C TYR A 41 3.28 -9.29 5.56
N LEU A 42 3.30 -9.16 4.23
CA LEU A 42 2.10 -9.32 3.41
C LEU A 42 1.54 -10.73 3.52
N TYR A 43 2.39 -11.74 3.54
CA TYR A 43 1.94 -13.13 3.76
C TYR A 43 1.26 -13.30 5.11
N VAL A 44 1.82 -12.72 6.16
CA VAL A 44 1.20 -12.77 7.50
C VAL A 44 -0.17 -12.11 7.47
N LEU A 45 -0.30 -10.95 6.82
CA LEU A 45 -1.58 -10.25 6.70
C LEU A 45 -2.62 -11.10 5.97
N THR A 46 -2.24 -11.78 4.90
CA THR A 46 -3.17 -12.65 4.17
C THR A 46 -3.55 -13.87 5.01
N CYS A 47 -2.61 -14.47 5.71
CA CYS A 47 -2.90 -15.62 6.59
C CYS A 47 -3.88 -15.26 7.69
N LYS A 48 -3.82 -14.02 8.19
CA LYS A 48 -4.71 -13.56 9.26
C LYS A 48 -5.98 -12.90 8.73
N ASN A 49 -6.18 -12.88 7.42
CA ASN A 49 -7.29 -12.20 6.76
C ASN A 49 -7.42 -10.73 7.15
N LYS A 50 -6.29 -10.06 7.31
CA LYS A 50 -6.26 -8.63 7.67
C LYS A 50 -6.11 -7.71 6.48
N ILE A 51 -5.98 -8.27 5.29
CA ILE A 51 -5.84 -7.52 4.04
C ILE A 51 -6.70 -8.23 2.99
N PRO A 52 -7.44 -7.47 2.14
CA PRO A 52 -8.21 -8.12 1.08
C PRO A 52 -7.28 -8.75 0.04
N TYR A 53 -7.56 -9.99 -0.32
CA TYR A 53 -6.76 -10.71 -1.30
C TYR A 53 -7.61 -11.77 -2.01
N TYR A 54 -7.08 -12.31 -3.10
CA TYR A 54 -7.76 -13.28 -3.95
C TYR A 54 -6.84 -14.45 -4.25
N LYS A 55 -7.39 -15.66 -4.29
CA LYS A 55 -6.68 -16.88 -4.70
C LYS A 55 -7.50 -17.60 -5.78
N PRO A 56 -7.51 -17.11 -7.02
CA PRO A 56 -8.39 -17.67 -8.05
C PRO A 56 -8.13 -19.13 -8.35
N ASN A 57 -6.88 -19.59 -8.22
CA ASN A 57 -6.54 -21.01 -8.45
C ASN A 57 -6.21 -21.75 -7.15
N GLY A 58 -6.45 -21.13 -6.00
CA GLY A 58 -6.15 -21.74 -4.69
C GLY A 58 -4.68 -21.76 -4.32
N LYS A 59 -3.80 -21.21 -5.14
CA LYS A 59 -2.35 -21.22 -4.90
C LYS A 59 -1.74 -19.83 -4.86
N ASN A 60 -1.98 -19.05 -5.90
CA ASN A 60 -1.36 -17.74 -6.03
C ASN A 60 -2.24 -16.66 -5.44
N ILE A 61 -1.61 -15.75 -4.69
CA ILE A 61 -2.29 -14.64 -4.05
C ILE A 61 -2.25 -13.43 -4.99
N TYR A 62 -3.42 -12.81 -5.16
CA TYR A 62 -3.56 -11.58 -5.93
C TYR A 62 -4.25 -10.53 -5.07
N PHE A 63 -3.97 -9.28 -5.35
CA PHE A 63 -4.58 -8.13 -4.68
C PHE A 63 -5.25 -7.25 -5.72
N LYS A 64 -6.41 -6.70 -5.37
CA LYS A 64 -7.04 -5.70 -6.21
C LYS A 64 -6.50 -4.33 -5.80
N LYS A 65 -5.98 -3.60 -6.79
CA LYS A 65 -5.29 -2.33 -6.54
C LYS A 65 -6.15 -1.32 -5.79
N SER A 66 -7.42 -1.17 -6.18
CA SER A 66 -8.34 -0.25 -5.50
C SER A 66 -8.57 -0.64 -4.05
N GLU A 67 -8.73 -1.92 -3.77
CA GLU A 67 -8.90 -2.43 -2.41
C GLU A 67 -7.63 -2.25 -1.59
N LEU A 68 -6.48 -2.45 -2.21
CA LEU A 68 -5.20 -2.25 -1.56
C LEU A 68 -4.99 -0.78 -1.21
N ASN A 69 -5.39 0.13 -2.08
CA ASN A 69 -5.36 1.56 -1.81
C ASN A 69 -6.25 1.91 -0.62
N ASP A 70 -7.46 1.37 -0.57
CA ASP A 70 -8.38 1.59 0.55
C ASP A 70 -7.78 1.07 1.86
N TRP A 71 -7.18 -0.12 1.80
CA TRP A 71 -6.55 -0.72 2.97
C TRP A 71 -5.37 0.12 3.48
N LEU A 72 -4.55 0.65 2.56
CA LEU A 72 -3.43 1.51 2.93
C LEU A 72 -3.87 2.80 3.59
N GLN A 73 -5.06 3.28 3.28
CA GLN A 73 -5.58 4.55 3.80
C GLN A 73 -6.38 4.41 5.09
N ARG A 74 -6.69 3.19 5.53
CA ARG A 74 -7.64 2.95 6.61
C ARG A 74 -7.22 3.49 7.98
N ASN A 75 -5.93 3.53 8.25
CA ASN A 75 -5.40 4.02 9.54
C ASN A 75 -4.59 5.29 9.29
N ARG A 76 -5.27 6.32 8.81
CA ARG A 76 -4.61 7.58 8.52
C ARG A 76 -4.04 8.20 9.79
N VAL A 77 -2.76 8.59 9.72
CA VAL A 77 -2.12 9.36 10.78
C VAL A 77 -2.15 10.82 10.37
N ASN A 78 -2.82 11.65 11.16
CA ASN A 78 -2.97 13.06 10.86
C ASN A 78 -1.64 13.80 10.98
N SER A 79 -1.47 14.84 10.17
CA SER A 79 -0.35 15.76 10.32
C SER A 79 -0.46 16.48 11.69
N ILE A 80 0.60 17.15 12.09
CA ILE A 80 0.60 17.89 13.36
C ILE A 80 -0.56 18.90 13.39
N ASP A 81 -0.74 19.65 12.31
CA ASP A 81 -1.82 20.65 12.23
C ASP A 81 -3.20 20.01 12.28
N GLU A 82 -3.40 18.91 11.57
CA GLU A 82 -4.64 18.17 11.58
C GLU A 82 -4.92 17.57 12.95
N ALA A 83 -3.89 17.06 13.61
CA ALA A 83 -4.02 16.47 14.94
C ALA A 83 -4.44 17.52 15.96
N GLU A 84 -3.87 18.72 15.90
CA GLU A 84 -4.24 19.83 16.78
C GLU A 84 -5.69 20.25 16.56
N SER A 85 -6.10 20.39 15.30
CA SER A 85 -7.48 20.74 14.97
C SER A 85 -8.45 19.66 15.41
N ALA A 86 -8.11 18.41 15.19
CA ALA A 86 -8.94 17.28 15.57
C ALA A 86 -9.05 17.17 17.09
N ALA A 87 -7.95 17.39 17.82
CA ALA A 87 -7.95 17.36 19.28
C ALA A 87 -8.82 18.48 19.85
N ALA A 88 -8.70 19.69 19.31
CA ALA A 88 -9.52 20.81 19.74
C ALA A 88 -11.00 20.54 19.49
N LEU A 89 -11.32 20.04 18.31
CA LEU A 89 -12.69 19.69 17.95
C LEU A 89 -13.23 18.58 18.84
N TYR A 90 -12.42 17.58 19.11
CA TYR A 90 -12.78 16.44 19.92
C TYR A 90 -13.12 16.85 21.34
N VAL A 91 -12.28 17.66 21.95
CA VAL A 91 -12.51 18.17 23.30
C VAL A 91 -13.80 19.00 23.36
N ALA A 92 -13.99 19.87 22.39
CA ALA A 92 -15.19 20.71 22.34
C ALA A 92 -16.45 19.87 22.14
N LYS A 93 -16.38 18.82 21.33
CA LYS A 93 -17.52 18.00 20.98
C LYS A 93 -17.85 16.97 22.04
N GLU A 94 -16.84 16.36 22.62
CA GLU A 94 -17.01 15.18 23.47
C GLU A 94 -16.94 15.47 24.98
N GLY A 95 -16.52 16.65 25.33
CA GLY A 95 -16.44 17.00 26.75
C GLY A 95 -15.49 16.10 27.54
N GLY A 96 -14.43 15.65 26.94
CA GLY A 96 -13.47 14.80 27.60
C GLY A 96 -13.85 13.33 27.67
N GLU A 97 -14.72 12.90 26.84
CA GLU A 97 -15.17 11.50 26.79
C GLU A 97 -14.10 10.51 26.43
N LEU A 98 -12.98 10.97 26.11
CA LEU A 98 -11.85 10.09 25.81
C LEU A 98 -11.37 9.32 27.08
#